data_fc4f6b9b3fd9dbbd3d851bd82e689656
#
_entry.id   fc4f6b9b3fd9dbbd3d851bd82e689656
#
_cell.length_a   1.000
_cell.length_b   1.000
_cell.length_c   1.000
_cell.angle_alpha   90.00
_cell.angle_beta   90.00
_cell.angle_gamma   90.00
#
_symmetry.space_group_name_H-M   'P 1'
#
loop_
_entity.id
_entity.type
_entity.pdbx_description
1 polymer ?
#
loop_
_entity_poly.entity_id
_entity_poly.type
_entity_poly.pdbx_seq_one_letter_code
_entity_poly.pdbx_strand_id
1 'polypeptide(L)'
;MSWLSRLLGGKSDGSMKPQRLDYLNEALALERQGDFDAALTSYRLALRDHPNDPRILQNMAIAFSRTGRLNEAVSAYRRALELDPELSGAHYGLAFLHLKRGDQAEAAAHLEAFLEMPPTGPEADRWVRHARQTLEELRSKQPEQPEV
;
A
#
# COMPACT_ATOMS: atom_id res chain seq x y z
N MET A 1 -4.55 -53.42 -27.64
CA MET A 1 -4.42 -52.17 -26.89
C MET A 1 -4.24 -51.01 -27.88
N SER A 2 -5.27 -50.21 -27.99
CA SER A 2 -5.26 -49.12 -28.97
C SER A 2 -4.29 -48.03 -28.53
N TRP A 3 -3.57 -47.46 -29.48
CA TRP A 3 -2.68 -46.33 -29.29
C TRP A 3 -3.38 -45.13 -28.64
N LEU A 4 -4.73 -45.03 -28.81
CA LEU A 4 -5.59 -44.05 -28.13
C LEU A 4 -5.58 -44.16 -26.60
N SER A 5 -5.45 -45.39 -26.03
CA SER A 5 -5.36 -45.57 -24.61
C SER A 5 -4.00 -45.12 -24.03
N ARG A 6 -2.96 -45.03 -24.87
CA ARG A 6 -1.67 -44.45 -24.47
C ARG A 6 -1.68 -42.91 -24.54
N LEU A 7 -2.49 -42.32 -25.42
CA LEU A 7 -2.67 -40.88 -25.49
C LEU A 7 -3.60 -40.35 -24.39
N LEU A 8 -4.57 -41.19 -23.97
CA LEU A 8 -5.52 -40.86 -22.91
C LEU A 8 -5.08 -41.40 -21.54
N GLY A 9 -4.10 -42.30 -21.52
CA GLY A 9 -3.52 -42.89 -20.32
C GLY A 9 -2.29 -42.16 -19.80
N GLY A 10 -2.09 -40.91 -20.20
CA GLY A 10 -1.29 -40.03 -19.36
C GLY A 10 -1.92 -40.04 -18.00
N LYS A 11 -1.24 -40.65 -17.01
CA LYS A 11 -1.58 -40.47 -15.62
C LYS A 11 -1.72 -38.98 -15.42
N SER A 12 -2.93 -38.46 -15.46
CA SER A 12 -3.25 -37.23 -14.75
C SER A 12 -2.94 -37.60 -13.32
N ASP A 13 -1.69 -37.44 -12.92
CA ASP A 13 -1.34 -37.40 -11.53
C ASP A 13 -2.19 -36.28 -10.99
N GLY A 14 -3.30 -36.65 -10.37
CA GLY A 14 -4.39 -35.77 -9.94
C GLY A 14 -4.01 -34.86 -8.79
N SER A 15 -2.81 -34.39 -8.78
CA SER A 15 -2.29 -33.43 -7.81
C SER A 15 -1.89 -32.12 -8.47
N MET A 16 -2.60 -31.68 -9.51
CA MET A 16 -2.75 -30.24 -9.65
C MET A 16 -3.65 -29.81 -8.49
N LYS A 17 -3.03 -29.63 -7.33
CA LYS A 17 -3.59 -28.74 -6.31
C LYS A 17 -3.93 -27.48 -7.09
N PRO A 18 -5.18 -26.98 -7.08
CA PRO A 18 -5.47 -25.71 -7.71
C PRO A 18 -4.42 -24.75 -7.19
N GLN A 19 -3.58 -24.22 -8.09
CA GLN A 19 -2.64 -23.17 -7.71
C GLN A 19 -3.52 -22.13 -7.07
N ARG A 20 -3.36 -21.96 -5.75
CA ARG A 20 -4.01 -20.87 -5.04
C ARG A 20 -3.60 -19.63 -5.80
N LEU A 21 -4.55 -19.02 -6.49
CA LEU A 21 -4.31 -17.79 -7.22
C LEU A 21 -3.72 -16.80 -6.23
N ASP A 22 -2.48 -16.44 -6.42
CA ASP A 22 -1.80 -15.47 -5.59
C ASP A 22 -2.20 -14.07 -6.07
N TYR A 23 -3.37 -13.65 -5.64
CA TYR A 23 -3.95 -12.36 -6.01
C TYR A 23 -3.07 -11.18 -5.63
N LEU A 24 -2.27 -11.30 -4.57
CA LEU A 24 -1.34 -10.24 -4.18
C LEU A 24 -0.23 -10.08 -5.22
N ASN A 25 0.41 -11.16 -5.63
CA ASN A 25 1.44 -11.11 -6.67
C ASN A 25 0.88 -10.67 -8.03
N GLU A 26 -0.35 -11.09 -8.37
CA GLU A 26 -1.04 -10.62 -9.56
C GLU A 26 -1.28 -9.10 -9.50
N ALA A 27 -1.78 -8.59 -8.37
CA ALA A 27 -2.02 -7.17 -8.18
C ALA A 27 -0.73 -6.34 -8.30
N LEU A 28 0.36 -6.79 -7.67
CA LEU A 28 1.67 -6.14 -7.78
C LEU A 28 2.21 -6.14 -9.22
N ALA A 29 1.98 -7.20 -9.97
CA ALA A 29 2.36 -7.26 -11.39
C ALA A 29 1.56 -6.27 -12.24
N LEU A 30 0.25 -6.16 -12.02
CA LEU A 30 -0.62 -5.21 -12.70
C LEU A 30 -0.27 -3.76 -12.35
N GLU A 31 0.07 -3.49 -11.10
CA GLU A 31 0.53 -2.17 -10.65
C GLU A 31 1.83 -1.76 -11.36
N ARG A 32 2.79 -2.68 -11.49
CA ARG A 32 4.03 -2.42 -12.25
C ARG A 32 3.79 -2.13 -13.72
N GLN A 33 2.71 -2.64 -14.29
CA GLN A 33 2.27 -2.35 -15.66
C GLN A 33 1.48 -1.02 -15.76
N GLY A 34 1.18 -0.38 -14.63
CA GLY A 34 0.36 0.82 -14.58
C GLY A 34 -1.15 0.56 -14.67
N ASP A 35 -1.59 -0.69 -14.63
CA ASP A 35 -3.00 -1.06 -14.63
C ASP A 35 -3.55 -1.10 -13.20
N PHE A 36 -3.73 0.10 -12.63
CA PHE A 36 -4.16 0.25 -11.24
C PHE A 36 -5.59 -0.22 -10.99
N ASP A 37 -6.48 -0.11 -11.95
CA ASP A 37 -7.88 -0.58 -11.80
C ASP A 37 -7.94 -2.11 -11.73
N ALA A 38 -7.21 -2.80 -12.60
CA ALA A 38 -7.08 -4.26 -12.53
C ALA A 38 -6.35 -4.70 -11.26
N ALA A 39 -5.30 -3.97 -10.85
CA ALA A 39 -4.58 -4.22 -9.59
C ALA A 39 -5.52 -4.12 -8.39
N LEU A 40 -6.39 -3.12 -8.32
CA LEU A 40 -7.38 -2.96 -7.25
C LEU A 40 -8.34 -4.14 -7.17
N THR A 41 -8.76 -4.69 -8.30
CA THR A 41 -9.60 -5.89 -8.34
C THR A 41 -8.87 -7.08 -7.70
N SER A 42 -7.63 -7.31 -8.07
CA SER A 42 -6.79 -8.38 -7.51
C SER A 42 -6.46 -8.14 -6.03
N TYR A 43 -6.21 -6.91 -5.61
CA TYR A 43 -6.04 -6.58 -4.19
C TYR A 43 -7.29 -6.86 -3.36
N ARG A 44 -8.49 -6.58 -3.87
CA ARG A 44 -9.74 -6.92 -3.18
C ARG A 44 -9.88 -8.42 -2.97
N LEU A 45 -9.49 -9.22 -3.96
CA LEU A 45 -9.48 -10.68 -3.84
C LEU A 45 -8.43 -11.16 -2.84
N ALA A 46 -7.24 -10.55 -2.85
CA ALA A 46 -6.19 -10.83 -1.86
C ALA A 46 -6.66 -10.48 -0.44
N LEU A 47 -7.33 -9.35 -0.27
CA LEU A 47 -7.86 -8.91 1.02
C LEU A 47 -8.98 -9.83 1.52
N ARG A 48 -9.80 -10.38 0.62
CA ARG A 48 -10.81 -11.39 0.99
C ARG A 48 -10.17 -12.63 1.59
N ASP A 49 -9.03 -13.07 1.04
CA ASP A 49 -8.30 -14.24 1.52
C ASP A 49 -7.49 -13.92 2.81
N HIS A 50 -7.02 -12.69 2.94
CA HIS A 50 -6.23 -12.18 4.07
C HIS A 50 -6.78 -10.85 4.58
N PRO A 51 -7.94 -10.85 5.28
CA PRO A 51 -8.68 -9.61 5.61
C PRO A 51 -7.95 -8.69 6.61
N ASN A 52 -6.97 -9.21 7.32
CA ASN A 52 -6.21 -8.47 8.34
C ASN A 52 -4.75 -8.25 7.97
N ASP A 53 -4.40 -8.32 6.68
CA ASP A 53 -3.06 -7.98 6.22
C ASP A 53 -2.95 -6.47 5.91
N PRO A 54 -2.27 -5.68 6.76
CA PRO A 54 -2.16 -4.25 6.57
C PRO A 54 -1.38 -3.86 5.32
N ARG A 55 -0.51 -4.72 4.82
CA ARG A 55 0.27 -4.48 3.60
C ARG A 55 -0.60 -4.48 2.35
N ILE A 56 -1.60 -5.34 2.29
CA ILE A 56 -2.58 -5.34 1.18
C ILE A 56 -3.34 -4.02 1.17
N LEU A 57 -3.82 -3.56 2.32
CA LEU A 57 -4.51 -2.28 2.46
C LEU A 57 -3.63 -1.09 2.09
N GLN A 58 -2.35 -1.10 2.49
CA GLN A 58 -1.39 -0.08 2.09
C GLN A 58 -1.21 -0.03 0.57
N ASN A 59 -1.05 -1.17 -0.08
CA ASN A 59 -0.91 -1.26 -1.53
C ASN A 59 -2.18 -0.80 -2.25
N MET A 60 -3.36 -1.16 -1.75
CA MET A 60 -4.63 -0.63 -2.25
C MET A 60 -4.69 0.89 -2.15
N ALA A 61 -4.25 1.45 -1.04
CA ALA A 61 -4.21 2.90 -0.84
C ALA A 61 -3.30 3.59 -1.87
N ILE A 62 -2.15 3.01 -2.19
CA ILE A 62 -1.26 3.51 -3.23
C ILE A 62 -1.98 3.49 -4.59
N ALA A 63 -2.63 2.39 -4.94
CA ALA A 63 -3.37 2.26 -6.19
C ALA A 63 -4.56 3.26 -6.28
N PHE A 64 -5.30 3.47 -5.19
CA PHE A 64 -6.32 4.51 -5.11
C PHE A 64 -5.75 5.91 -5.31
N SER A 65 -4.60 6.21 -4.70
CA SER A 65 -3.91 7.49 -4.86
C SER A 65 -3.51 7.74 -6.32
N ARG A 66 -3.00 6.71 -6.98
CA ARG A 66 -2.58 6.76 -8.39
C ARG A 66 -3.75 6.99 -9.35
N THR A 67 -4.94 6.56 -8.99
CA THR A 67 -6.17 6.74 -9.78
C THR A 67 -6.98 7.98 -9.36
N GLY A 68 -6.44 8.81 -8.45
CA GLY A 68 -7.11 10.03 -7.97
C GLY A 68 -8.25 9.80 -6.99
N ARG A 69 -8.42 8.58 -6.50
CA ARG A 69 -9.46 8.18 -5.53
C ARG A 69 -8.98 8.43 -4.10
N LEU A 70 -8.80 9.72 -3.76
CA LEU A 70 -8.10 10.13 -2.54
C LEU A 70 -8.83 9.75 -1.25
N ASN A 71 -10.15 9.83 -1.21
CA ASN A 71 -10.93 9.44 -0.02
C ASN A 71 -10.82 7.94 0.27
N GLU A 72 -10.85 7.12 -0.77
CA GLU A 72 -10.67 5.67 -0.64
C GLU A 72 -9.24 5.32 -0.23
N ALA A 73 -8.25 6.06 -0.73
CA ALA A 73 -6.85 5.91 -0.32
C ALA A 73 -6.67 6.24 1.18
N VAL A 74 -7.23 7.33 1.66
CA VAL A 74 -7.20 7.70 3.09
C VAL A 74 -7.84 6.60 3.95
N SER A 75 -9.01 6.11 3.56
CA SER A 75 -9.69 5.04 4.30
C SER A 75 -8.87 3.75 4.36
N ALA A 76 -8.24 3.37 3.26
CA ALA A 76 -7.41 2.16 3.20
C ALA A 76 -6.15 2.29 4.07
N TYR A 77 -5.46 3.43 4.04
CA TYR A 77 -4.32 3.68 4.92
C TYR A 77 -4.70 3.69 6.40
N ARG A 78 -5.81 4.35 6.75
CA ARG A 78 -6.29 4.36 8.14
C ARG A 78 -6.58 2.97 8.66
N ARG A 79 -7.25 2.15 7.87
CA ARG A 79 -7.51 0.76 8.24
C ARG A 79 -6.21 -0.04 8.38
N ALA A 80 -5.24 0.19 7.50
CA ALA A 80 -3.92 -0.43 7.62
C ALA A 80 -3.25 -0.08 8.95
N LEU A 81 -3.32 1.19 9.39
CA LEU A 81 -2.75 1.65 10.66
C LEU A 81 -3.54 1.18 11.89
N GLU A 82 -4.83 0.91 11.78
CA GLU A 82 -5.60 0.24 12.84
C GLU A 82 -5.08 -1.18 13.09
N LEU A 83 -4.66 -1.88 12.03
CA LEU A 83 -4.10 -3.23 12.09
C LEU A 83 -2.63 -3.24 12.51
N ASP A 84 -1.85 -2.29 12.03
CA ASP A 84 -0.44 -2.10 12.33
C ASP A 84 -0.11 -0.61 12.48
N PRO A 85 -0.13 -0.06 13.71
CA PRO A 85 0.16 1.35 13.97
C PRO A 85 1.59 1.78 13.60
N GLU A 86 2.50 0.83 13.46
CA GLU A 86 3.91 1.05 13.15
C GLU A 86 4.23 0.99 11.65
N LEU A 87 3.22 0.85 10.80
CA LEU A 87 3.38 0.75 9.35
C LEU A 87 3.82 2.11 8.77
N SER A 88 5.12 2.31 8.69
CA SER A 88 5.74 3.60 8.29
C SER A 88 5.29 4.08 6.91
N GLY A 89 5.14 3.17 5.94
CA GLY A 89 4.66 3.50 4.61
C GLY A 89 3.24 4.08 4.59
N ALA A 90 2.37 3.62 5.50
CA ALA A 90 1.02 4.16 5.63
C ALA A 90 1.02 5.58 6.24
N HIS A 91 1.87 5.85 7.21
CA HIS A 91 2.05 7.21 7.74
C HIS A 91 2.57 8.17 6.67
N TYR A 92 3.58 7.76 5.93
CA TYR A 92 4.12 8.55 4.82
C TYR A 92 3.04 8.85 3.77
N GLY A 93 2.32 7.82 3.31
CA GLY A 93 1.25 7.96 2.33
C GLY A 93 0.12 8.89 2.80
N LEU A 94 -0.35 8.74 4.03
CA LEU A 94 -1.36 9.63 4.61
C LEU A 94 -0.90 11.07 4.71
N ALA A 95 0.35 11.31 5.09
CA ALA A 95 0.89 12.66 5.17
C ALA A 95 0.74 13.41 3.85
N PHE A 96 1.13 12.80 2.74
CA PHE A 96 1.05 13.44 1.43
C PHE A 96 -0.36 13.54 0.88
N LEU A 97 -1.26 12.63 1.23
CA LEU A 97 -2.69 12.77 0.92
C LEU A 97 -3.33 13.93 1.68
N HIS A 98 -3.01 14.11 2.95
CA HIS A 98 -3.47 15.25 3.74
C HIS A 98 -2.92 16.57 3.21
N LEU A 99 -1.66 16.62 2.77
CA LEU A 99 -1.10 17.80 2.10
C LEU A 99 -1.87 18.17 0.84
N LYS A 100 -2.24 17.21 0.02
CA LYS A 100 -3.07 17.44 -1.18
C LYS A 100 -4.44 18.02 -0.84
N ARG A 101 -4.97 17.69 0.33
CA ARG A 101 -6.27 18.17 0.82
C ARG A 101 -6.17 19.49 1.57
N GLY A 102 -4.97 20.00 1.81
CA GLY A 102 -4.71 21.21 2.59
C GLY A 102 -4.75 21.01 4.11
N ASP A 103 -4.79 19.77 4.59
CA ASP A 103 -4.83 19.39 6.00
C ASP A 103 -3.40 19.33 6.58
N GLN A 104 -2.78 20.48 6.79
CA GLN A 104 -1.36 20.57 7.16
C GLN A 104 -1.06 19.99 8.55
N ALA A 105 -1.96 20.14 9.51
CA ALA A 105 -1.77 19.61 10.87
C ALA A 105 -1.76 18.07 10.88
N GLU A 106 -2.70 17.45 10.17
CA GLU A 106 -2.76 15.99 10.01
C GLU A 106 -1.52 15.47 9.25
N ALA A 107 -1.11 16.17 8.20
CA ALA A 107 0.09 15.84 7.45
C ALA A 107 1.34 15.86 8.33
N ALA A 108 1.51 16.90 9.13
CA ALA A 108 2.64 17.03 10.07
C ALA A 108 2.65 15.90 11.09
N ALA A 109 1.49 15.55 11.68
CA ALA A 109 1.39 14.46 12.65
C ALA A 109 1.83 13.10 12.06
N HIS A 110 1.42 12.81 10.82
CA HIS A 110 1.83 11.58 10.14
C HIS A 110 3.31 11.58 9.74
N LEU A 111 3.88 12.73 9.35
CA LEU A 111 5.32 12.86 9.09
C LEU A 111 6.14 12.65 10.36
N GLU A 112 5.70 13.17 11.49
CA GLU A 112 6.33 12.94 12.80
C GLU A 112 6.31 11.45 13.16
N ALA A 113 5.16 10.79 13.02
CA ALA A 113 5.04 9.35 13.26
C ALA A 113 5.95 8.52 12.34
N PHE A 114 6.04 8.88 11.07
CA PHE A 114 6.96 8.25 10.13
C PHE A 114 8.43 8.39 10.55
N LEU A 115 8.82 9.58 11.03
CA LEU A 115 10.20 9.87 11.42
C LEU A 115 10.58 9.26 12.77
N GLU A 116 9.62 8.92 13.64
CA GLU A 116 9.87 8.19 14.89
C GLU A 116 10.31 6.75 14.62
N MET A 117 9.75 6.11 13.59
CA MET A 117 10.08 4.74 13.19
C MET A 117 10.33 4.67 11.69
N PRO A 118 11.43 5.27 11.21
CA PRO A 118 11.69 5.32 9.78
C PRO A 118 12.04 3.93 9.24
N PRO A 119 11.70 3.65 7.98
CA PRO A 119 12.13 2.43 7.33
C PRO A 119 13.66 2.39 7.24
N THR A 120 14.20 1.18 7.11
CA THR A 120 15.64 0.94 6.96
C THR A 120 15.97 0.52 5.54
N GLY A 121 17.22 0.72 5.14
CA GLY A 121 17.74 0.31 3.84
C GLY A 121 18.13 1.48 2.94
N PRO A 122 18.81 1.21 1.81
CA PRO A 122 19.41 2.25 0.97
C PRO A 122 18.39 3.20 0.32
N GLU A 123 17.17 2.75 0.07
CA GLU A 123 16.12 3.61 -0.48
C GLU A 123 15.39 4.42 0.59
N ALA A 124 15.47 4.00 1.86
CA ALA A 124 14.80 4.66 2.98
C ALA A 124 15.30 6.09 3.21
N ASP A 125 16.58 6.34 3.01
CA ASP A 125 17.20 7.65 3.23
C ASP A 125 16.55 8.76 2.39
N ARG A 126 16.12 8.45 1.19
CA ARG A 126 15.41 9.37 0.30
C ARG A 126 14.06 9.78 0.90
N TRP A 127 13.31 8.82 1.39
CA TRP A 127 12.00 9.04 1.99
C TRP A 127 12.10 9.81 3.31
N VAL A 128 13.10 9.47 4.13
CA VAL A 128 13.36 10.15 5.40
C VAL A 128 13.77 11.61 5.17
N ARG A 129 14.65 11.88 4.24
CA ARG A 129 15.04 13.27 3.88
C ARG A 129 13.85 14.07 3.39
N HIS A 130 13.04 13.51 2.50
CA HIS A 130 11.86 14.17 1.98
C HIS A 130 10.84 14.48 3.08
N ALA A 131 10.60 13.52 3.98
CA ALA A 131 9.71 13.71 5.12
C ALA A 131 10.21 14.82 6.07
N ARG A 132 11.49 14.84 6.40
CA ARG A 132 12.10 15.89 7.25
C ARG A 132 11.97 17.28 6.61
N GLN A 133 12.32 17.38 5.35
CA GLN A 133 12.23 18.65 4.63
C GLN A 133 10.79 19.16 4.60
N THR A 134 9.84 18.28 4.26
CA THR A 134 8.42 18.66 4.20
C THR A 134 7.91 19.11 5.58
N LEU A 135 8.25 18.38 6.64
CA LEU A 135 7.86 18.75 8.00
C LEU A 135 8.44 20.10 8.43
N GLU A 136 9.68 20.38 8.09
CA GLU A 136 10.34 21.65 8.37
C GLU A 136 9.66 22.81 7.61
N GLU A 137 9.31 22.61 6.35
CA GLU A 137 8.55 23.58 5.55
C GLU A 137 7.16 23.86 6.15
N LEU A 138 6.47 22.84 6.65
CA LEU A 138 5.18 23.01 7.31
C LEU A 138 5.30 23.80 8.61
N ARG A 139 6.33 23.55 9.40
CA ARG A 139 6.59 24.28 10.65
C ARG A 139 6.95 25.75 10.40
N SER A 140 7.71 26.02 9.35
CA SER A 140 8.10 27.41 9.01
C SER A 140 6.94 28.28 8.51
N LYS A 141 5.88 27.66 8.01
CA LYS A 141 4.68 28.36 7.52
C LYS A 141 3.61 28.57 8.61
N GLN A 142 3.77 27.95 9.78
CA GLN A 142 2.89 28.23 10.91
C GLN A 142 3.29 29.60 11.48
N PRO A 143 2.36 30.56 11.63
CA PRO A 143 2.66 31.80 12.35
C PRO A 143 3.07 31.44 13.76
N GLU A 144 4.16 32.03 14.25
CA GLU A 144 4.59 31.90 15.64
C GLU A 144 3.37 32.14 16.53
N GLN A 145 2.99 31.14 17.31
CA GLN A 145 1.98 31.36 18.34
C GLN A 145 2.60 32.34 19.32
N PRO A 146 1.97 33.48 19.60
CA PRO A 146 2.52 34.39 20.60
C PRO A 146 2.65 33.63 21.91
N GLU A 147 3.86 33.62 22.43
CA GLU A 147 4.10 33.10 23.77
C GLU A 147 3.19 33.85 24.76
N VAL A 148 2.31 33.08 25.40
CA VAL A 148 1.41 33.61 26.41
C VAL A 148 2.16 33.75 27.72
#